data_84fc2ff13d0bcf91ff42c26c76bd3193
#
_entry.id   84fc2ff13d0bcf91ff42c26c76bd3193
#
_cell.length_a   1.000
_cell.length_b   1.000
_cell.length_c   1.000
_cell.angle_alpha   90.00
_cell.angle_beta   90.00
_cell.angle_gamma   90.00
#
_symmetry.space_group_name_H-M   'P 1'
#
loop_
_entity.id
_entity.type
_entity.pdbx_description
1 polymer ?
#
loop_
_entity_poly.entity_id
_entity_poly.type
_entity_poly.pdbx_seq_one_letter_code
_entity_poly.pdbx_strand_id
1 'polypeptide(L)'
;MENKTYYSVKNGRNLMKIGFEVFLMVCEEMSITRAARRLFITQQAVSDHIRRLEEKYGISLFQRKPDFHLTAEGEIMRSSLQQMKIMERNMERTLSFYSKGSMGNFTVGISTSRAPIILPQILPEFSQEFPLVRVSFDEEDTQILEERLRQGNIDLFIGVNTTPDDNLEIHTIAYDEIMLVVPENLLQQYFSPEQVNAMKGTADLREFIKIPFVLPNFMTGKVSHVIQEYLASHHVQLNVQYNISDSETQIDICSAGKCAAICPRMLLGYVDQNNRLAGKNVQLRVFSLKDIWEKLSIDLVIHKRVVYPPYVVRFMELVKEKIGTPMH
;
A
#
# COMPACT_ATOMS: atom_id res chain seq x y z
N MET A 1 -13.04 -49.95 -23.44
CA MET A 1 -13.30 -49.48 -22.07
C MET A 1 -12.37 -48.35 -21.63
N GLU A 2 -11.27 -48.08 -22.30
CA GLU A 2 -10.28 -47.02 -21.89
C GLU A 2 -10.69 -45.59 -22.20
N ASN A 3 -11.53 -45.35 -23.18
CA ASN A 3 -11.92 -43.99 -23.58
C ASN A 3 -12.91 -43.25 -22.60
N LYS A 4 -13.67 -43.97 -21.80
CA LYS A 4 -14.60 -43.36 -20.82
C LYS A 4 -13.87 -42.83 -19.58
N THR A 5 -12.80 -43.45 -19.17
CA THR A 5 -12.00 -43.05 -18.00
C THR A 5 -11.19 -41.78 -18.29
N TYR A 6 -10.65 -41.63 -19.50
CA TYR A 6 -9.86 -40.46 -19.91
C TYR A 6 -10.70 -39.20 -20.06
N TYR A 7 -11.93 -39.31 -20.58
CA TYR A 7 -12.90 -38.20 -20.68
C TYR A 7 -13.46 -37.80 -19.31
N SER A 8 -13.65 -38.75 -18.39
CA SER A 8 -14.07 -38.49 -17.01
C SER A 8 -13.01 -37.73 -16.21
N VAL A 9 -11.72 -38.06 -16.38
CA VAL A 9 -10.60 -37.36 -15.71
C VAL A 9 -10.42 -35.95 -16.26
N LYS A 10 -10.56 -35.74 -17.60
CA LYS A 10 -10.49 -34.39 -18.18
C LYS A 10 -11.65 -33.48 -17.73
N ASN A 11 -12.88 -34.02 -17.70
CA ASN A 11 -14.04 -33.28 -17.19
C ASN A 11 -13.95 -33.02 -15.70
N GLY A 12 -13.45 -33.94 -14.91
CA GLY A 12 -13.27 -33.76 -13.46
C GLY A 12 -12.20 -32.70 -13.11
N ARG A 13 -11.11 -32.64 -13.85
CA ARG A 13 -10.08 -31.59 -13.66
C ARG A 13 -10.58 -30.19 -14.05
N ASN A 14 -11.35 -30.09 -15.11
CA ASN A 14 -11.94 -28.81 -15.55
C ASN A 14 -13.02 -28.33 -14.59
N LEU A 15 -13.86 -29.22 -14.09
CA LEU A 15 -14.87 -28.92 -13.07
C LEU A 15 -14.26 -28.46 -11.74
N MET A 16 -13.07 -28.97 -11.39
CA MET A 16 -12.38 -28.59 -10.16
C MET A 16 -11.74 -27.21 -10.28
N LYS A 17 -11.16 -26.86 -11.44
CA LYS A 17 -10.64 -25.50 -11.69
C LYS A 17 -11.75 -24.48 -11.58
N ILE A 18 -12.91 -24.75 -12.18
CA ILE A 18 -14.11 -23.93 -12.07
C ILE A 18 -14.60 -23.84 -10.62
N GLY A 19 -14.59 -24.94 -9.87
CA GLY A 19 -14.96 -24.96 -8.45
C GLY A 19 -14.09 -24.02 -7.60
N PHE A 20 -12.79 -23.99 -7.85
CA PHE A 20 -11.86 -23.08 -7.16
C PHE A 20 -12.12 -21.61 -7.51
N GLU A 21 -12.39 -21.30 -8.79
CA GLU A 21 -12.74 -19.94 -9.21
C GLU A 21 -14.06 -19.48 -8.57
N VAL A 22 -15.06 -20.35 -8.53
CA VAL A 22 -16.34 -20.08 -7.85
C VAL A 22 -16.13 -19.85 -6.35
N PHE A 23 -15.34 -20.69 -5.70
CA PHE A 23 -15.02 -20.54 -4.28
C PHE A 23 -14.33 -19.19 -4.00
N LEU A 24 -13.29 -18.81 -4.75
CA LEU A 24 -12.62 -17.52 -4.60
C LEU A 24 -13.59 -16.36 -4.80
N MET A 25 -14.48 -16.43 -5.77
CA MET A 25 -15.50 -15.40 -5.99
C MET A 25 -16.49 -15.30 -4.82
N VAL A 26 -16.87 -16.41 -4.20
CA VAL A 26 -17.72 -16.40 -2.99
C VAL A 26 -16.95 -15.77 -1.80
N CYS A 27 -15.65 -16.02 -1.69
CA CYS A 27 -14.79 -15.39 -0.67
C CYS A 27 -14.70 -13.87 -0.87
N GLU A 28 -14.56 -13.39 -2.12
CA GLU A 28 -14.52 -11.94 -2.40
C GLU A 28 -15.85 -11.25 -2.06
N GLU A 29 -16.96 -11.86 -2.45
CA GLU A 29 -18.28 -11.27 -2.27
C GLU A 29 -18.90 -11.51 -0.89
N MET A 30 -18.39 -12.49 -0.15
CA MET A 30 -19.02 -13.01 1.10
C MET A 30 -20.53 -13.18 0.94
N SER A 31 -20.96 -13.65 -0.25
CA SER A 31 -22.36 -13.83 -0.62
C SER A 31 -22.50 -14.71 -1.86
N ILE A 32 -23.21 -15.83 -1.72
CA ILE A 32 -23.53 -16.74 -2.84
C ILE A 32 -24.31 -16.00 -3.95
N THR A 33 -25.26 -15.14 -3.55
CA THR A 33 -26.08 -14.39 -4.51
C THR A 33 -25.28 -13.38 -5.32
N ARG A 34 -24.37 -12.62 -4.67
CA ARG A 34 -23.52 -11.66 -5.37
C ARG A 34 -22.49 -12.37 -6.24
N ALA A 35 -21.87 -13.44 -5.74
CA ALA A 35 -20.95 -14.26 -6.53
C ALA A 35 -21.62 -14.85 -7.80
N ALA A 36 -22.84 -15.36 -7.66
CA ALA A 36 -23.62 -15.89 -8.78
C ALA A 36 -23.88 -14.84 -9.87
N ARG A 37 -24.25 -13.61 -9.46
CA ARG A 37 -24.44 -12.48 -10.40
C ARG A 37 -23.14 -12.12 -11.11
N ARG A 38 -22.03 -12.05 -10.37
CA ARG A 38 -20.73 -11.67 -10.91
C ARG A 38 -20.12 -12.71 -11.86
N LEU A 39 -20.44 -14.00 -11.61
CA LEU A 39 -20.04 -15.13 -12.47
C LEU A 39 -21.02 -15.42 -13.61
N PHE A 40 -22.16 -14.72 -13.66
CA PHE A 40 -23.22 -14.95 -14.65
C PHE A 40 -23.76 -16.40 -14.64
N ILE A 41 -23.89 -17.01 -13.46
CA ILE A 41 -24.46 -18.35 -13.24
C ILE A 41 -25.55 -18.30 -12.16
N THR A 42 -26.28 -19.41 -11.99
CA THR A 42 -27.32 -19.50 -10.96
C THR A 42 -26.74 -19.66 -9.55
N GLN A 43 -27.47 -19.20 -8.52
CA GLN A 43 -27.08 -19.42 -7.12
C GLN A 43 -26.96 -20.93 -6.78
N GLN A 44 -27.82 -21.75 -7.39
CA GLN A 44 -27.76 -23.19 -7.22
C GLN A 44 -26.46 -23.76 -7.78
N ALA A 45 -26.01 -23.32 -8.95
CA ALA A 45 -24.72 -23.74 -9.53
C ALA A 45 -23.55 -23.36 -8.62
N VAL A 46 -23.53 -22.12 -8.06
CA VAL A 46 -22.52 -21.72 -7.06
C VAL A 46 -22.54 -22.64 -5.86
N SER A 47 -23.72 -22.86 -5.27
CA SER A 47 -23.88 -23.75 -4.09
C SER A 47 -23.43 -25.18 -4.38
N ASP A 48 -23.71 -25.72 -5.57
CA ASP A 48 -23.29 -27.05 -5.98
C ASP A 48 -21.77 -27.15 -6.16
N HIS A 49 -21.10 -26.11 -6.68
CA HIS A 49 -19.65 -26.06 -6.76
C HIS A 49 -19.01 -26.06 -5.37
N ILE A 50 -19.51 -25.25 -4.44
CA ILE A 50 -19.01 -25.21 -3.06
C ILE A 50 -19.23 -26.56 -2.40
N ARG A 51 -20.44 -27.13 -2.46
CA ARG A 51 -20.75 -28.43 -1.87
C ARG A 51 -19.81 -29.54 -2.39
N ARG A 52 -19.54 -29.60 -3.68
CA ARG A 52 -18.60 -30.58 -4.27
C ARG A 52 -17.18 -30.44 -3.74
N LEU A 53 -16.72 -29.20 -3.48
CA LEU A 53 -15.43 -28.97 -2.85
C LEU A 53 -15.44 -29.44 -1.39
N GLU A 54 -16.48 -29.11 -0.63
CA GLU A 54 -16.66 -29.55 0.76
C GLU A 54 -16.72 -31.07 0.85
N GLU A 55 -17.51 -31.75 0.01
CA GLU A 55 -17.60 -33.20 -0.07
C GLU A 55 -16.26 -33.85 -0.45
N LYS A 56 -15.54 -33.27 -1.41
CA LYS A 56 -14.25 -33.83 -1.86
C LYS A 56 -13.19 -33.82 -0.76
N TYR A 57 -13.12 -32.75 0.02
CA TYR A 57 -12.11 -32.59 1.07
C TYR A 57 -12.60 -33.05 2.46
N GLY A 58 -13.89 -33.36 2.60
CA GLY A 58 -14.52 -33.78 3.85
C GLY A 58 -14.55 -32.67 4.92
N ILE A 59 -14.65 -31.41 4.47
CA ILE A 59 -14.60 -30.21 5.34
C ILE A 59 -15.72 -29.24 4.97
N SER A 60 -16.07 -28.34 5.89
CA SER A 60 -16.91 -27.19 5.58
C SER A 60 -16.04 -25.97 5.29
N LEU A 61 -16.32 -25.27 4.19
CA LEU A 61 -15.55 -24.08 3.79
C LEU A 61 -16.20 -22.79 4.28
N PHE A 62 -17.54 -22.82 4.46
CA PHE A 62 -18.29 -21.67 4.96
C PHE A 62 -19.18 -22.05 6.13
N GLN A 63 -19.19 -21.22 7.15
CA GLN A 63 -20.24 -21.23 8.17
C GLN A 63 -21.39 -20.34 7.72
N ARG A 64 -22.63 -20.89 7.77
CA ARG A 64 -23.82 -20.22 7.22
C ARG A 64 -24.69 -19.54 8.28
N LYS A 65 -24.49 -19.88 9.55
CA LYS A 65 -25.27 -19.38 10.70
C LYS A 65 -24.34 -19.15 11.90
N PRO A 66 -24.51 -18.10 12.73
CA PRO A 66 -25.51 -17.01 12.56
C PRO A 66 -25.20 -16.11 11.38
N ASP A 67 -23.92 -15.93 10.99
CA ASP A 67 -23.47 -15.09 9.89
C ASP A 67 -22.72 -15.92 8.85
N PHE A 68 -22.72 -15.46 7.59
CA PHE A 68 -22.00 -16.11 6.52
C PHE A 68 -20.51 -15.67 6.53
N HIS A 69 -19.64 -16.60 6.93
CA HIS A 69 -18.19 -16.36 6.98
C HIS A 69 -17.40 -17.64 6.63
N LEU A 70 -16.11 -17.49 6.32
CA LEU A 70 -15.20 -18.61 6.09
C LEU A 70 -14.95 -19.38 7.40
N THR A 71 -14.80 -20.69 7.29
CA THR A 71 -14.22 -21.52 8.36
C THR A 71 -12.71 -21.38 8.36
N ALA A 72 -12.00 -21.92 9.36
CA ALA A 72 -10.55 -21.98 9.37
C ALA A 72 -10.00 -22.75 8.15
N GLU A 73 -10.67 -23.84 7.78
CA GLU A 73 -10.34 -24.64 6.58
C GLU A 73 -10.61 -23.86 5.30
N GLY A 74 -11.68 -23.04 5.28
CA GLY A 74 -11.99 -22.13 4.19
C GLY A 74 -10.90 -21.07 4.00
N GLU A 75 -10.38 -20.49 5.08
CA GLU A 75 -9.27 -19.55 5.03
C GLU A 75 -7.98 -20.17 4.49
N ILE A 76 -7.66 -21.40 4.92
CA ILE A 76 -6.51 -22.16 4.40
C ILE A 76 -6.67 -22.40 2.89
N MET A 77 -7.86 -22.82 2.46
CA MET A 77 -8.12 -23.04 1.03
C MET A 77 -8.04 -21.74 0.24
N ARG A 78 -8.61 -20.63 0.73
CA ARG A 78 -8.54 -19.31 0.09
C ARG A 78 -7.10 -18.89 -0.12
N SER A 79 -6.30 -18.88 0.95
CA SER A 79 -4.88 -18.50 0.89
C SER A 79 -4.09 -19.37 -0.09
N SER A 80 -4.27 -20.69 -0.03
CA SER A 80 -3.57 -21.63 -0.91
C SER A 80 -3.93 -21.42 -2.39
N LEU A 81 -5.20 -21.22 -2.71
CA LEU A 81 -5.66 -21.00 -4.09
C LEU A 81 -5.20 -19.63 -4.63
N GLN A 82 -5.17 -18.60 -3.80
CA GLN A 82 -4.62 -17.29 -4.15
C GLN A 82 -3.14 -17.40 -4.50
N GLN A 83 -2.34 -18.09 -3.69
CA GLN A 83 -0.93 -18.34 -3.98
C GLN A 83 -0.73 -19.12 -5.28
N MET A 84 -1.51 -20.18 -5.51
CA MET A 84 -1.45 -20.96 -6.75
C MET A 84 -1.74 -20.08 -7.98
N LYS A 85 -2.75 -19.22 -7.93
CA LYS A 85 -3.11 -18.28 -9.01
C LYS A 85 -1.97 -17.29 -9.29
N ILE A 86 -1.32 -16.79 -8.25
CA ILE A 86 -0.19 -15.87 -8.38
C ILE A 86 1.00 -16.56 -9.03
N MET A 87 1.32 -17.80 -8.60
CA MET A 87 2.41 -18.60 -9.19
C MET A 87 2.14 -18.92 -10.67
N GLU A 88 0.92 -19.38 -11.02
CA GLU A 88 0.51 -19.67 -12.41
C GLU A 88 0.70 -18.43 -13.29
N ARG A 89 0.19 -17.27 -12.85
CA ARG A 89 0.31 -16.01 -13.59
C ARG A 89 1.76 -15.57 -13.81
N ASN A 90 2.61 -15.66 -12.79
CA ASN A 90 4.03 -15.28 -12.92
C ASN A 90 4.81 -16.25 -13.81
N MET A 91 4.51 -17.53 -13.75
CA MET A 91 5.06 -18.53 -14.67
C MET A 91 4.70 -18.18 -16.12
N GLU A 92 3.43 -17.93 -16.41
CA GLU A 92 2.95 -17.56 -17.75
C GLU A 92 3.62 -16.27 -18.26
N ARG A 93 3.75 -15.25 -17.41
CA ARG A 93 4.43 -13.99 -17.74
C ARG A 93 5.92 -14.21 -18.03
N THR A 94 6.60 -15.01 -17.21
CA THR A 94 8.02 -15.33 -17.42
C THR A 94 8.24 -16.08 -18.73
N LEU A 95 7.42 -17.09 -19.01
CA LEU A 95 7.48 -17.83 -20.28
C LEU A 95 7.14 -16.93 -21.48
N SER A 96 6.15 -16.05 -21.34
CA SER A 96 5.77 -15.11 -22.38
C SER A 96 6.89 -14.10 -22.69
N PHE A 97 7.61 -13.63 -21.69
CA PHE A 97 8.75 -12.72 -21.84
C PHE A 97 9.84 -13.34 -22.74
N TYR A 98 10.20 -14.59 -22.48
CA TYR A 98 11.20 -15.28 -23.29
C TYR A 98 10.73 -15.66 -24.70
N SER A 99 9.41 -15.88 -24.89
CA SER A 99 8.87 -16.33 -26.17
C SER A 99 8.45 -15.19 -27.11
N LYS A 100 8.09 -14.00 -26.57
CA LYS A 100 7.50 -12.87 -27.31
C LYS A 100 8.36 -11.63 -27.41
N GLY A 101 9.66 -11.76 -27.28
CA GLY A 101 10.59 -10.65 -27.53
C GLY A 101 10.55 -9.54 -26.48
N SER A 102 10.67 -9.88 -25.22
CA SER A 102 10.81 -8.94 -24.11
C SER A 102 9.57 -8.07 -23.80
N MET A 103 8.39 -8.50 -24.22
CA MET A 103 7.13 -7.86 -23.86
C MET A 103 6.63 -8.37 -22.50
N GLY A 104 6.05 -7.49 -21.71
CA GLY A 104 5.48 -7.86 -20.42
C GLY A 104 4.55 -6.80 -19.84
N ASN A 105 3.92 -7.17 -18.74
CA ASN A 105 3.16 -6.24 -17.92
C ASN A 105 3.20 -6.65 -16.45
N PHE A 106 3.12 -5.68 -15.56
CA PHE A 106 2.95 -5.91 -14.12
C PHE A 106 2.34 -4.70 -13.44
N THR A 107 1.84 -4.87 -12.23
CA THR A 107 1.19 -3.82 -11.46
C THR A 107 1.94 -3.61 -10.14
N VAL A 108 2.30 -2.37 -9.87
CA VAL A 108 2.99 -1.94 -8.66
C VAL A 108 2.02 -1.15 -7.81
N GLY A 109 1.82 -1.59 -6.56
CA GLY A 109 1.17 -0.76 -5.56
C GLY A 109 2.16 0.26 -4.99
N ILE A 110 1.70 1.47 -4.73
CA ILE A 110 2.53 2.50 -4.11
C ILE A 110 1.65 3.43 -3.27
N SER A 111 2.17 3.90 -2.12
CA SER A 111 1.43 4.89 -1.35
C SER A 111 1.35 6.22 -2.09
N THR A 112 0.15 6.82 -2.13
CA THR A 112 -0.18 8.03 -2.90
C THR A 112 0.82 9.16 -2.66
N SER A 113 1.20 9.41 -1.40
CA SER A 113 2.14 10.48 -1.05
C SER A 113 3.59 10.23 -1.51
N ARG A 114 3.95 8.99 -1.86
CA ARG A 114 5.31 8.61 -2.28
C ARG A 114 5.46 8.42 -3.78
N ALA A 115 4.37 8.14 -4.48
CA ALA A 115 4.38 7.93 -5.92
C ALA A 115 5.05 9.10 -6.67
N PRO A 116 4.70 10.38 -6.43
CA PRO A 116 5.31 11.51 -7.13
C PRO A 116 6.81 11.68 -6.87
N ILE A 117 7.31 11.15 -5.74
CA ILE A 117 8.72 11.27 -5.35
C ILE A 117 9.54 10.10 -5.89
N ILE A 118 9.01 8.89 -5.81
CA ILE A 118 9.74 7.65 -6.12
C ILE A 118 9.72 7.36 -7.63
N LEU A 119 8.56 7.44 -8.26
CA LEU A 119 8.40 6.99 -9.65
C LEU A 119 9.26 7.79 -10.65
N PRO A 120 9.42 9.13 -10.56
CA PRO A 120 10.28 9.87 -11.45
C PRO A 120 11.76 9.48 -11.40
N GLN A 121 12.22 8.90 -10.29
CA GLN A 121 13.60 8.46 -10.12
C GLN A 121 13.88 7.10 -10.77
N ILE A 122 12.85 6.27 -10.95
CA ILE A 122 12.95 4.87 -11.39
C ILE A 122 12.54 4.72 -12.86
N LEU A 123 11.40 5.31 -13.23
CA LEU A 123 10.77 5.06 -14.53
C LEU A 123 11.61 5.42 -15.75
N PRO A 124 12.41 6.51 -15.76
CA PRO A 124 13.22 6.84 -16.92
C PRO A 124 14.24 5.75 -17.27
N GLU A 125 14.95 5.21 -16.27
CA GLU A 125 15.93 4.14 -16.46
C GLU A 125 15.24 2.82 -16.81
N PHE A 126 14.19 2.46 -16.08
CA PHE A 126 13.41 1.26 -16.35
C PHE A 126 12.85 1.23 -17.78
N SER A 127 12.30 2.35 -18.27
CA SER A 127 11.72 2.42 -19.62
C SER A 127 12.78 2.32 -20.74
N GLN A 128 14.03 2.74 -20.47
CA GLN A 128 15.13 2.56 -21.41
C GLN A 128 15.53 1.08 -21.51
N GLU A 129 15.58 0.36 -20.39
CA GLU A 129 15.95 -1.06 -20.36
C GLU A 129 14.83 -1.96 -20.89
N PHE A 130 13.55 -1.61 -20.61
CA PHE A 130 12.38 -2.42 -20.96
C PHE A 130 11.29 -1.63 -21.69
N PRO A 131 11.56 -1.13 -22.90
CA PRO A 131 10.62 -0.24 -23.62
C PRO A 131 9.29 -0.89 -24.02
N LEU A 132 9.20 -2.23 -24.04
CA LEU A 132 8.02 -2.99 -24.40
C LEU A 132 7.27 -3.54 -23.18
N VAL A 133 7.71 -3.21 -21.97
CA VAL A 133 7.04 -3.62 -20.74
C VAL A 133 6.12 -2.50 -20.25
N ARG A 134 4.85 -2.86 -20.03
CA ARG A 134 3.86 -1.94 -19.45
C ARG A 134 3.83 -2.08 -17.94
N VAL A 135 4.03 -0.99 -17.22
CA VAL A 135 3.84 -0.92 -15.77
C VAL A 135 2.55 -0.17 -15.47
N SER A 136 1.72 -0.74 -14.63
CA SER A 136 0.54 -0.07 -14.06
C SER A 136 0.80 0.24 -12.58
N PHE A 137 0.34 1.40 -12.12
CA PHE A 137 0.47 1.80 -10.73
C PHE A 137 -0.89 1.84 -10.07
N ASP A 138 -0.94 1.33 -8.84
CA ASP A 138 -2.12 1.28 -7.98
C ASP A 138 -1.81 2.10 -6.72
N GLU A 139 -2.34 3.33 -6.68
CA GLU A 139 -2.03 4.31 -5.64
C GLU A 139 -3.05 4.22 -4.52
N GLU A 140 -2.63 3.66 -3.38
CA GLU A 140 -3.51 3.42 -2.23
C GLU A 140 -2.72 3.44 -0.92
N ASP A 141 -3.42 3.44 0.20
CA ASP A 141 -2.82 3.24 1.52
C ASP A 141 -2.21 1.85 1.68
N THR A 142 -1.12 1.75 2.45
CA THR A 142 -0.36 0.49 2.65
C THR A 142 -1.26 -0.68 3.06
N GLN A 143 -2.26 -0.48 3.91
CA GLN A 143 -3.18 -1.54 4.34
C GLN A 143 -4.00 -2.11 3.17
N ILE A 144 -4.44 -1.25 2.25
CA ILE A 144 -5.17 -1.67 1.04
C ILE A 144 -4.22 -2.41 0.10
N LEU A 145 -2.98 -1.92 -0.06
CA LEU A 145 -1.94 -2.56 -0.88
C LEU A 145 -1.53 -3.93 -0.34
N GLU A 146 -1.43 -4.10 0.99
CA GLU A 146 -1.22 -5.39 1.64
C GLU A 146 -2.29 -6.40 1.21
N GLU A 147 -3.56 -6.03 1.27
CA GLU A 147 -4.65 -6.91 0.88
C GLU A 147 -4.68 -7.18 -0.63
N ARG A 148 -4.44 -6.16 -1.47
CA ARG A 148 -4.36 -6.33 -2.93
C ARG A 148 -3.22 -7.25 -3.36
N LEU A 149 -2.08 -7.19 -2.66
CA LEU A 149 -0.96 -8.11 -2.91
C LEU A 149 -1.34 -9.54 -2.50
N ARG A 150 -1.95 -9.75 -1.32
CA ARG A 150 -2.43 -11.08 -0.89
C ARG A 150 -3.42 -11.69 -1.88
N GLN A 151 -4.31 -10.89 -2.44
CA GLN A 151 -5.27 -11.33 -3.46
C GLN A 151 -4.64 -11.52 -4.85
N GLY A 152 -3.38 -11.09 -5.04
CA GLY A 152 -2.69 -11.13 -6.32
C GLY A 152 -3.21 -10.12 -7.33
N ASN A 153 -3.86 -9.05 -6.90
CA ASN A 153 -4.33 -7.96 -7.78
C ASN A 153 -3.18 -7.05 -8.20
N ILE A 154 -2.14 -6.96 -7.37
CA ILE A 154 -0.86 -6.31 -7.68
C ILE A 154 0.27 -7.33 -7.56
N ASP A 155 1.44 -7.05 -8.13
CA ASP A 155 2.58 -7.97 -8.18
C ASP A 155 3.60 -7.69 -7.07
N LEU A 156 3.75 -6.44 -6.70
CA LEU A 156 4.56 -5.94 -5.59
C LEU A 156 4.00 -4.59 -5.14
N PHE A 157 4.42 -4.12 -3.97
CA PHE A 157 4.14 -2.75 -3.59
C PHE A 157 5.30 -2.08 -2.82
N ILE A 158 5.28 -0.74 -2.84
CA ILE A 158 6.14 0.11 -2.03
C ILE A 158 5.24 0.79 -0.99
N GLY A 159 5.39 0.40 0.26
CA GLY A 159 4.54 0.84 1.37
C GLY A 159 5.34 1.40 2.55
N VAL A 160 4.63 1.62 3.65
CA VAL A 160 5.17 2.20 4.89
C VAL A 160 4.72 1.34 6.06
N ASN A 161 5.64 1.01 6.98
CA ASN A 161 5.35 0.26 8.19
C ASN A 161 4.46 -0.97 7.89
N THR A 162 4.91 -1.79 6.92
CA THR A 162 4.16 -2.95 6.45
C THR A 162 3.97 -3.97 7.57
N THR A 163 2.77 -4.51 7.67
CA THR A 163 2.44 -5.53 8.65
C THR A 163 3.10 -6.86 8.29
N PRO A 164 3.83 -7.52 9.19
CA PRO A 164 4.39 -8.85 8.95
C PRO A 164 3.34 -9.86 8.50
N ASP A 165 3.67 -10.69 7.51
CA ASP A 165 2.81 -11.72 6.94
C ASP A 165 3.66 -12.94 6.52
N ASP A 166 3.17 -14.14 6.78
CA ASP A 166 3.92 -15.37 6.51
C ASP A 166 4.13 -15.64 5.01
N ASN A 167 3.28 -15.09 4.15
CA ASN A 167 3.31 -15.26 2.71
C ASN A 167 4.03 -14.12 1.97
N LEU A 168 4.36 -13.03 2.69
CA LEU A 168 4.99 -11.86 2.12
C LEU A 168 6.46 -11.75 2.54
N GLU A 169 7.30 -11.30 1.63
CA GLU A 169 8.68 -10.94 1.88
C GLU A 169 8.76 -9.40 1.90
N ILE A 170 9.19 -8.86 3.04
CA ILE A 170 9.28 -7.44 3.29
C ILE A 170 10.75 -7.04 3.29
N HIS A 171 11.13 -6.18 2.35
CA HIS A 171 12.46 -5.58 2.29
C HIS A 171 12.37 -4.11 2.69
N THR A 172 12.77 -3.78 3.90
CA THR A 172 12.92 -2.38 4.30
C THR A 172 14.09 -1.77 3.52
N ILE A 173 13.77 -0.80 2.66
CA ILE A 173 14.74 -0.17 1.74
C ILE A 173 15.24 1.18 2.24
N ALA A 174 14.46 1.88 3.07
CA ALA A 174 14.82 3.13 3.69
C ALA A 174 14.00 3.38 4.96
N TYR A 175 14.37 4.41 5.69
CA TYR A 175 13.59 4.96 6.80
C TYR A 175 13.30 6.43 6.57
N ASP A 176 12.08 6.84 6.88
CA ASP A 176 11.62 8.21 6.81
C ASP A 176 11.32 8.74 8.22
N GLU A 177 11.34 10.04 8.40
CA GLU A 177 11.07 10.71 9.66
C GLU A 177 9.84 11.61 9.52
N ILE A 178 9.15 11.83 10.63
CA ILE A 178 8.01 12.76 10.67
C ILE A 178 8.52 14.14 11.07
N MET A 179 8.17 15.15 10.30
CA MET A 179 8.62 16.53 10.43
C MET A 179 7.44 17.45 10.73
N LEU A 180 7.69 18.52 11.48
CA LEU A 180 6.76 19.63 11.66
C LEU A 180 7.10 20.73 10.65
N VAL A 181 6.09 21.19 9.93
CA VAL A 181 6.18 22.30 8.97
C VAL A 181 5.33 23.46 9.48
N VAL A 182 5.94 24.63 9.66
CA VAL A 182 5.26 25.82 10.24
C VAL A 182 5.55 27.04 9.39
N PRO A 183 4.52 27.80 8.96
CA PRO A 183 4.72 29.09 8.31
C PRO A 183 5.43 30.10 9.22
N GLU A 184 6.37 30.85 8.68
CA GLU A 184 7.16 31.85 9.42
C GLU A 184 6.30 32.89 10.13
N ASN A 185 5.20 33.34 9.50
CA ASN A 185 4.26 34.28 10.12
C ASN A 185 3.57 33.73 11.38
N LEU A 186 3.29 32.42 11.44
CA LEU A 186 2.73 31.82 12.64
C LEU A 186 3.80 31.66 13.73
N LEU A 187 5.06 31.36 13.37
CA LEU A 187 6.15 31.37 14.34
C LEU A 187 6.31 32.75 14.98
N GLN A 188 6.32 33.82 14.17
CA GLN A 188 6.42 35.20 14.66
C GLN A 188 5.22 35.64 15.49
N GLN A 189 4.03 35.07 15.23
CA GLN A 189 2.82 35.40 15.98
C GLN A 189 2.77 34.74 17.37
N TYR A 190 3.29 33.52 17.49
CA TYR A 190 3.13 32.69 18.69
C TYR A 190 4.39 32.54 19.54
N PHE A 191 5.57 32.86 18.99
CA PHE A 191 6.86 32.72 19.67
C PHE A 191 7.71 33.98 19.54
N SER A 192 8.53 34.26 20.55
CA SER A 192 9.56 35.30 20.43
C SER A 192 10.72 34.82 19.53
N PRO A 193 11.50 35.74 18.94
CA PRO A 193 12.68 35.39 18.16
C PRO A 193 13.69 34.52 18.94
N GLU A 194 13.84 34.74 20.23
CA GLU A 194 14.72 33.97 21.13
C GLU A 194 14.21 32.54 21.28
N GLN A 195 12.88 32.33 21.41
CA GLN A 195 12.27 31.01 21.49
C GLN A 195 12.46 30.24 20.17
N VAL A 196 12.22 30.87 19.02
CA VAL A 196 12.43 30.23 17.71
C VAL A 196 13.88 29.85 17.51
N ASN A 197 14.83 30.72 17.89
CA ASN A 197 16.27 30.42 17.79
C ASN A 197 16.71 29.30 18.75
N ALA A 198 16.08 29.19 19.93
CA ALA A 198 16.38 28.15 20.92
C ALA A 198 15.96 26.74 20.43
N MET A 199 14.99 26.62 19.52
CA MET A 199 14.53 25.33 18.97
C MET A 199 15.63 24.61 18.18
N LYS A 200 16.58 25.32 17.58
CA LYS A 200 17.72 24.74 16.81
C LYS A 200 17.31 23.66 15.80
N GLY A 201 16.13 23.82 15.17
CA GLY A 201 15.60 22.86 14.19
C GLY A 201 14.85 21.67 14.79
N THR A 202 14.65 21.64 16.12
CA THR A 202 13.84 20.60 16.80
C THR A 202 12.71 21.26 17.57
N ALA A 203 11.49 20.76 17.44
CA ALA A 203 10.28 21.28 18.04
C ALA A 203 9.64 20.27 19.01
N ASP A 204 9.16 20.77 20.13
CA ASP A 204 8.31 20.04 21.06
C ASP A 204 6.86 20.39 20.77
N LEU A 205 6.04 19.43 20.30
CA LEU A 205 4.65 19.70 19.91
C LEU A 205 3.80 20.27 21.05
N ARG A 206 4.19 20.06 22.31
CA ARG A 206 3.51 20.66 23.49
C ARG A 206 3.56 22.18 23.50
N GLU A 207 4.56 22.77 22.85
CA GLU A 207 4.70 24.23 22.73
C GLU A 207 3.84 24.81 21.60
N PHE A 208 3.39 23.95 20.66
CA PHE A 208 2.64 24.35 19.45
C PHE A 208 1.12 24.20 19.56
N ILE A 209 0.58 23.84 20.72
CA ILE A 209 -0.86 23.53 20.92
C ILE A 209 -1.82 24.69 20.58
N LYS A 210 -1.33 25.94 20.56
CA LYS A 210 -2.11 27.13 20.20
C LYS A 210 -2.13 27.42 18.70
N ILE A 211 -1.17 26.89 17.95
CA ILE A 211 -1.08 27.09 16.51
C ILE A 211 -2.17 26.27 15.82
N PRO A 212 -2.86 26.81 14.81
CA PRO A 212 -3.77 26.03 13.99
C PRO A 212 -3.01 24.96 13.18
N PHE A 213 -3.56 23.75 13.11
CA PHE A 213 -3.00 22.65 12.34
C PHE A 213 -3.94 22.20 11.23
N VAL A 214 -3.33 21.78 10.12
CA VAL A 214 -3.94 20.87 9.15
C VAL A 214 -3.27 19.50 9.32
N LEU A 215 -4.08 18.47 9.57
CA LEU A 215 -3.62 17.11 9.81
C LEU A 215 -4.33 16.13 8.88
N PRO A 216 -3.75 14.94 8.62
CA PRO A 216 -4.45 13.90 7.90
C PRO A 216 -5.71 13.45 8.65
N ASN A 217 -6.63 12.83 7.92
CA ASN A 217 -7.75 12.15 8.56
C ASN A 217 -7.20 10.91 9.28
N PHE A 218 -7.24 10.90 10.61
CA PHE A 218 -6.68 9.83 11.45
C PHE A 218 -7.38 8.47 11.33
N MET A 219 -8.40 8.36 10.50
CA MET A 219 -9.12 7.10 10.28
C MET A 219 -8.38 6.14 9.36
N THR A 220 -7.37 6.61 8.60
CA THR A 220 -6.66 5.80 7.59
C THR A 220 -5.17 6.13 7.53
N GLY A 221 -4.37 5.12 7.16
CA GLY A 221 -2.95 5.26 6.83
C GLY A 221 -1.97 5.11 8.00
N LYS A 222 -0.83 4.46 7.71
CA LYS A 222 0.21 4.15 8.72
C LYS A 222 0.87 5.41 9.29
N VAL A 223 1.08 6.45 8.47
CA VAL A 223 1.65 7.74 8.92
C VAL A 223 0.72 8.43 9.92
N SER A 224 -0.58 8.45 9.62
CA SER A 224 -1.61 9.02 10.50
C SER A 224 -1.64 8.32 11.86
N HIS A 225 -1.47 7.00 11.85
CA HIS A 225 -1.43 6.20 13.07
C HIS A 225 -0.24 6.57 13.97
N VAL A 226 0.96 6.69 13.40
CA VAL A 226 2.17 7.10 14.16
C VAL A 226 2.01 8.48 14.77
N ILE A 227 1.44 9.45 14.02
CA ILE A 227 1.15 10.78 14.55
C ILE A 227 0.15 10.70 15.72
N GLN A 228 -0.92 9.93 15.56
CA GLN A 228 -1.95 9.76 16.58
C GLN A 228 -1.39 9.11 17.85
N GLU A 229 -0.59 8.05 17.73
CA GLU A 229 0.07 7.39 18.87
C GLU A 229 1.01 8.35 19.61
N TYR A 230 1.79 9.13 18.87
CA TYR A 230 2.65 10.15 19.46
C TYR A 230 1.83 11.17 20.27
N LEU A 231 0.77 11.73 19.68
CA LEU A 231 -0.09 12.71 20.36
C LEU A 231 -0.75 12.13 21.61
N ALA A 232 -1.22 10.89 21.54
CA ALA A 232 -1.86 10.19 22.66
C ALA A 232 -0.86 9.90 23.79
N SER A 233 0.32 9.35 23.47
CA SER A 233 1.34 8.99 24.46
C SER A 233 1.94 10.20 25.20
N HIS A 234 2.00 11.34 24.54
CA HIS A 234 2.51 12.60 25.12
C HIS A 234 1.41 13.51 25.67
N HIS A 235 0.13 13.05 25.63
CA HIS A 235 -1.02 13.85 26.07
C HIS A 235 -1.12 15.22 25.38
N VAL A 236 -0.75 15.27 24.09
CA VAL A 236 -0.80 16.49 23.28
C VAL A 236 -2.13 16.58 22.55
N GLN A 237 -2.84 17.69 22.74
CA GLN A 237 -4.03 18.02 21.97
C GLN A 237 -3.76 19.26 21.12
N LEU A 238 -3.58 19.03 19.81
CA LEU A 238 -3.35 20.11 18.85
C LEU A 238 -4.65 20.82 18.48
N ASN A 239 -4.54 22.10 18.13
CA ASN A 239 -5.64 22.91 17.59
C ASN A 239 -5.85 22.56 16.11
N VAL A 240 -6.52 21.44 15.82
CA VAL A 240 -6.76 20.98 14.45
C VAL A 240 -7.89 21.79 13.82
N GLN A 241 -7.57 22.58 12.80
CA GLN A 241 -8.54 23.39 12.06
C GLN A 241 -9.07 22.68 10.82
N TYR A 242 -8.23 21.86 10.15
CA TYR A 242 -8.61 21.11 8.96
C TYR A 242 -8.10 19.68 9.02
N ASN A 243 -8.92 18.74 8.50
CA ASN A 243 -8.52 17.36 8.27
C ASN A 243 -8.48 17.11 6.76
N ILE A 244 -7.29 16.86 6.21
CA ILE A 244 -7.05 16.66 4.77
C ILE A 244 -6.07 15.50 4.62
N SER A 245 -6.45 14.45 3.89
CA SER A 245 -5.62 13.25 3.75
C SER A 245 -4.43 13.46 2.80
N ASP A 246 -4.55 14.35 1.83
CA ASP A 246 -3.51 14.63 0.87
C ASP A 246 -2.42 15.56 1.46
N SER A 247 -1.19 15.05 1.53
CA SER A 247 -0.08 15.75 2.17
C SER A 247 0.42 16.97 1.38
N GLU A 248 0.30 16.97 0.06
CA GLU A 248 0.67 18.12 -0.76
C GLU A 248 -0.28 19.29 -0.48
N THR A 249 -1.59 19.03 -0.47
CA THR A 249 -2.60 20.00 -0.09
C THR A 249 -2.39 20.53 1.32
N GLN A 250 -1.94 19.68 2.27
CA GLN A 250 -1.59 20.16 3.61
C GLN A 250 -0.43 21.17 3.56
N ILE A 251 0.63 20.89 2.79
CA ILE A 251 1.77 21.80 2.63
C ILE A 251 1.34 23.10 1.92
N ASP A 252 0.46 23.04 0.95
CA ASP A 252 -0.09 24.23 0.26
C ASP A 252 -0.89 25.12 1.19
N ILE A 253 -1.69 24.53 2.08
CA ILE A 253 -2.40 25.29 3.13
C ILE A 253 -1.43 25.92 4.12
N CYS A 254 -0.34 25.21 4.48
CA CYS A 254 0.74 25.79 5.25
C CYS A 254 1.36 27.00 4.54
N SER A 255 1.66 26.88 3.25
CA SER A 255 2.26 27.97 2.45
C SER A 255 1.37 29.20 2.35
N ALA A 256 0.04 29.03 2.48
CA ALA A 256 -0.91 30.13 2.63
C ALA A 256 -0.84 30.85 4.00
N GLY A 257 0.04 30.39 4.90
CA GLY A 257 0.30 31.03 6.19
C GLY A 257 -0.81 30.87 7.24
N LYS A 258 -1.68 29.84 7.10
CA LYS A 258 -2.87 29.66 7.94
C LYS A 258 -2.74 28.57 8.99
N CYS A 259 -2.00 27.50 8.70
CA CYS A 259 -1.88 26.33 9.56
C CYS A 259 -0.46 25.78 9.53
N ALA A 260 -0.06 25.08 10.58
CA ALA A 260 1.07 24.17 10.57
C ALA A 260 0.64 22.78 10.09
N ALA A 261 1.58 21.96 9.61
CA ALA A 261 1.35 20.58 9.20
C ALA A 261 2.41 19.64 9.77
N ILE A 262 2.07 18.36 9.82
CA ILE A 262 3.00 17.28 10.16
C ILE A 262 3.08 16.34 8.96
N CYS A 263 4.27 16.16 8.39
CA CYS A 263 4.45 15.36 7.18
C CYS A 263 5.74 14.52 7.23
N PRO A 264 5.83 13.45 6.44
CA PRO A 264 7.07 12.71 6.23
C PRO A 264 8.17 13.60 5.64
N ARG A 265 9.44 13.38 6.06
CA ARG A 265 10.61 14.11 5.57
C ARG A 265 10.79 14.02 4.06
N MET A 266 10.43 12.89 3.46
CA MET A 266 10.48 12.68 2.02
C MET A 266 9.70 13.75 1.23
N LEU A 267 8.70 14.40 1.83
CA LEU A 267 7.89 15.46 1.23
C LEU A 267 8.52 16.86 1.31
N LEU A 268 9.70 17.02 1.93
CA LEU A 268 10.34 18.33 2.07
C LEU A 268 10.72 18.98 0.74
N GLY A 269 10.85 18.20 -0.34
CA GLY A 269 11.00 18.75 -1.69
C GLY A 269 9.83 19.68 -2.09
N TYR A 270 8.60 19.35 -1.69
CA TYR A 270 7.44 20.24 -1.89
C TYR A 270 7.51 21.49 -1.03
N VAL A 271 8.00 21.38 0.22
CA VAL A 271 8.24 22.53 1.09
C VAL A 271 9.25 23.49 0.46
N ASP A 272 10.35 22.96 -0.06
CA ASP A 272 11.38 23.75 -0.74
C ASP A 272 10.83 24.42 -2.01
N GLN A 273 10.01 23.73 -2.78
CA GLN A 273 9.35 24.28 -3.97
C GLN A 273 8.42 25.44 -3.58
N ASN A 274 7.59 25.25 -2.56
CA ASN A 274 6.73 26.30 -2.04
C ASN A 274 7.53 27.50 -1.54
N ASN A 275 8.63 27.27 -0.82
CA ASN A 275 9.51 28.33 -0.34
C ASN A 275 10.17 29.15 -1.44
N ARG A 276 10.50 28.52 -2.59
CA ARG A 276 11.04 29.24 -3.76
C ARG A 276 10.01 30.16 -4.43
N LEU A 277 8.74 29.77 -4.38
CA LEU A 277 7.63 30.52 -4.99
C LEU A 277 7.04 31.55 -4.03
N ALA A 278 7.25 31.43 -2.72
CA ALA A 278 6.66 32.27 -1.70
C ALA A 278 7.43 33.59 -1.48
N GLY A 279 6.72 34.64 -1.09
CA GLY A 279 7.30 35.86 -0.53
C GLY A 279 7.86 35.62 0.88
N LYS A 280 8.65 36.61 1.40
CA LYS A 280 9.33 36.44 2.71
C LYS A 280 8.39 36.12 3.88
N ASN A 281 7.14 36.55 3.84
CA ASN A 281 6.19 36.41 4.96
C ASN A 281 5.44 35.07 4.97
N VAL A 282 5.65 34.20 4.01
CA VAL A 282 4.97 32.89 3.87
C VAL A 282 5.95 31.75 3.71
N GLN A 283 7.20 31.95 4.06
CA GLN A 283 8.18 30.85 4.08
C GLN A 283 7.84 29.82 5.15
N LEU A 284 8.06 28.56 4.81
CA LEU A 284 7.84 27.43 5.69
C LEU A 284 9.15 27.06 6.38
N ARG A 285 9.10 26.93 7.71
CA ARG A 285 10.18 26.40 8.54
C ARG A 285 9.89 24.95 8.87
N VAL A 286 10.94 24.15 8.84
CA VAL A 286 10.87 22.71 9.11
C VAL A 286 11.60 22.39 10.40
N PHE A 287 10.99 21.55 11.23
CA PHE A 287 11.55 21.10 12.50
C PHE A 287 11.43 19.57 12.60
N SER A 288 12.49 18.93 13.12
CA SER A 288 12.38 17.57 13.63
C SER A 288 11.51 17.56 14.89
N LEU A 289 10.76 16.50 15.12
CA LEU A 289 9.94 16.38 16.32
C LEU A 289 10.76 15.80 17.48
N LYS A 290 10.68 16.45 18.62
CA LYS A 290 11.28 15.97 19.86
C LYS A 290 10.53 14.73 20.35
N ASP A 291 11.27 13.76 20.89
CA ASP A 291 10.73 12.53 21.48
C ASP A 291 9.93 11.63 20.52
N ILE A 292 10.03 11.85 19.20
CA ILE A 292 9.52 10.90 18.21
C ILE A 292 10.63 9.89 17.89
N TRP A 293 10.47 8.66 18.34
CA TRP A 293 11.47 7.60 18.18
C TRP A 293 11.16 6.67 17.02
N GLU A 294 9.91 6.68 16.59
CA GLU A 294 9.42 5.78 15.56
C GLU A 294 9.73 6.32 14.16
N LYS A 295 10.63 5.62 13.47
CA LYS A 295 10.90 5.89 12.06
C LYS A 295 9.90 5.13 11.21
N LEU A 296 9.44 5.75 10.14
CA LEU A 296 8.61 5.11 9.13
C LEU A 296 9.49 4.24 8.25
N SER A 297 9.35 2.92 8.29
CA SER A 297 10.01 2.07 7.29
C SER A 297 9.39 2.31 5.91
N ILE A 298 10.22 2.38 4.89
CA ILE A 298 9.80 2.32 3.49
C ILE A 298 10.12 0.90 3.02
N ASP A 299 9.08 0.15 2.70
CA ASP A 299 9.16 -1.26 2.45
C ASP A 299 8.81 -1.60 1.01
N LEU A 300 9.68 -2.36 0.35
CA LEU A 300 9.38 -3.07 -0.89
C LEU A 300 8.88 -4.46 -0.53
N VAL A 301 7.66 -4.78 -0.93
CA VAL A 301 6.97 -6.00 -0.50
C VAL A 301 6.56 -6.84 -1.69
N ILE A 302 6.85 -8.13 -1.61
CA ILE A 302 6.58 -9.13 -2.64
C ILE A 302 6.02 -10.41 -2.02
N HIS A 303 5.46 -11.29 -2.84
CA HIS A 303 5.14 -12.65 -2.40
C HIS A 303 6.38 -13.50 -2.21
N LYS A 304 6.45 -14.25 -1.11
CA LYS A 304 7.46 -15.30 -0.91
C LYS A 304 7.29 -16.42 -1.97
N ARG A 305 8.41 -17.05 -2.36
CA ARG A 305 8.43 -18.24 -3.21
C ARG A 305 7.82 -18.05 -4.60
N VAL A 306 7.70 -16.83 -5.08
CA VAL A 306 7.27 -16.52 -6.44
C VAL A 306 8.49 -16.22 -7.29
N VAL A 307 8.57 -16.83 -8.47
CA VAL A 307 9.59 -16.50 -9.48
C VAL A 307 9.04 -15.35 -10.33
N TYR A 308 9.69 -14.21 -10.23
CA TYR A 308 9.31 -13.02 -10.98
C TYR A 308 10.00 -12.96 -12.34
N PRO A 309 9.34 -12.39 -13.38
CA PRO A 309 9.98 -12.11 -14.66
C PRO A 309 11.18 -11.16 -14.50
N PRO A 310 12.20 -11.23 -15.38
CA PRO A 310 13.40 -10.40 -15.27
C PRO A 310 13.15 -8.90 -15.16
N TYR A 311 12.15 -8.38 -15.87
CA TYR A 311 11.79 -6.97 -15.80
C TYR A 311 11.21 -6.56 -14.43
N VAL A 312 10.51 -7.45 -13.72
CA VAL A 312 10.03 -7.19 -12.35
C VAL A 312 11.20 -7.20 -11.38
N VAL A 313 12.14 -8.15 -11.54
CA VAL A 313 13.36 -8.22 -10.72
C VAL A 313 14.17 -6.92 -10.89
N ARG A 314 14.39 -6.48 -12.13
CA ARG A 314 15.13 -5.24 -12.38
C ARG A 314 14.44 -4.00 -11.83
N PHE A 315 13.11 -3.94 -11.89
CA PHE A 315 12.35 -2.86 -11.26
C PHE A 315 12.59 -2.81 -9.74
N MET A 316 12.57 -3.97 -9.07
CA MET A 316 12.84 -4.06 -7.63
C MET A 316 14.28 -3.63 -7.29
N GLU A 317 15.25 -3.96 -8.13
CA GLU A 317 16.65 -3.52 -7.98
C GLU A 317 16.76 -2.00 -8.08
N LEU A 318 16.15 -1.40 -9.09
CA LEU A 318 16.11 0.06 -9.26
C LEU A 318 15.47 0.76 -8.05
N VAL A 319 14.40 0.21 -7.51
CA VAL A 319 13.79 0.74 -6.28
C VAL A 319 14.80 0.72 -5.13
N LYS A 320 15.50 -0.40 -4.91
CA LYS A 320 16.51 -0.52 -3.84
C LYS A 320 17.69 0.42 -4.07
N GLU A 321 18.17 0.54 -5.31
CA GLU A 321 19.30 1.40 -5.68
C GLU A 321 18.99 2.89 -5.49
N LYS A 322 17.83 3.35 -5.96
CA LYS A 322 17.48 4.78 -5.96
C LYS A 322 16.95 5.27 -4.61
N ILE A 323 16.23 4.43 -3.87
CA ILE A 323 15.58 4.83 -2.62
C ILE A 323 16.37 4.41 -1.39
N GLY A 324 17.15 3.32 -1.48
CA GLY A 324 17.99 2.81 -0.38
C GLY A 324 19.23 3.67 -0.10
N THR A 325 19.57 4.60 -0.97
CA THR A 325 20.65 5.56 -0.73
C THR A 325 20.09 6.71 0.15
N PRO A 326 20.79 7.12 1.24
CA PRO A 326 20.33 8.25 2.04
C PRO A 326 20.07 9.45 1.16
N MET A 327 18.84 9.97 1.16
CA MET A 327 18.54 11.25 0.53
C MET A 327 19.29 12.34 1.29
N HIS A 328 20.29 12.95 0.66
CA HIS A 328 21.10 14.04 1.18
C HIS A 328 20.31 15.36 1.25
#